data_e9f0296a0f7643fe330f370650f3e1fa
#
_entry.id   e9f0296a0f7643fe330f370650f3e1fa
#
_cell.length_a   1.000
_cell.length_b   1.000
_cell.length_c   1.000
_cell.angle_alpha   90.00
_cell.angle_beta   90.00
_cell.angle_gamma   90.00
#
_symmetry.space_group_name_H-M   'P 1'
#
loop_
_entity.id
_entity.type
_entity.pdbx_description
1 polymer ?
#
loop_
_entity_poly.entity_id
_entity_poly.type
_entity_poly.pdbx_seq_one_letter_code
_entity_poly.pdbx_strand_id
1 'polypeptide(L)'
;MQKNIDMVMAAFDYNRAEPCIVRETDHWAVVYKPPHLPTAPLRADERNTLVYWFLHSDEVQKQSAEYGLRSREAQVRGKKAIEAGLLHRLDTDTRGLVLFAKDQKVYDFLAARQEAGQMIKTYCAFVEPNGAPEIDDGYDFDTTELSMLKELSAAQGIVQERIAAQLPLTLESQFRNFGPGAKRVAPVVSGSRHYKKDGRLYTTVIETIDILPSPIDGNDTVPETVCESLSPPPLIRLCCRLSRGYRHQVRAHLAAAGLPIVGDPLYAPQGAEAPPEAAQVSLQLYAVSLAFPDPENPQQNIRVVLPLPDRMNP
;
A
#
# COMPACT_ATOMS: atom_id res chain seq x y z
N MET A 1 -15.60 14.06 -19.88
CA MET A 1 -15.33 12.79 -19.19
C MET A 1 -13.99 12.26 -19.69
N GLN A 2 -13.03 12.12 -18.81
CA GLN A 2 -11.72 11.54 -19.12
C GLN A 2 -11.93 10.04 -19.39
N LYS A 3 -11.46 9.53 -20.53
CA LYS A 3 -11.55 8.10 -20.84
C LYS A 3 -10.48 7.33 -20.07
N ASN A 4 -10.85 6.23 -19.45
CA ASN A 4 -9.92 5.33 -18.78
C ASN A 4 -9.60 4.15 -19.70
N ILE A 5 -8.31 3.76 -19.73
CA ILE A 5 -7.85 2.51 -20.33
C ILE A 5 -7.53 1.60 -19.15
N ASP A 6 -8.46 0.71 -18.81
CA ASP A 6 -8.30 -0.22 -17.71
C ASP A 6 -7.59 -1.50 -18.18
N MET A 7 -6.49 -1.83 -17.52
CA MET A 7 -5.69 -3.04 -17.71
C MET A 7 -5.80 -3.90 -16.45
N VAL A 8 -6.80 -4.77 -16.42
CA VAL A 8 -7.11 -5.62 -15.27
C VAL A 8 -6.54 -7.01 -15.50
N MET A 9 -5.72 -7.50 -14.58
CA MET A 9 -5.26 -8.89 -14.60
C MET A 9 -6.35 -9.80 -13.99
N ALA A 10 -6.61 -10.93 -14.64
CA ALA A 10 -7.61 -11.90 -14.18
C ALA A 10 -7.14 -12.70 -12.94
N ALA A 11 -5.83 -12.95 -12.84
CA ALA A 11 -5.20 -13.65 -11.72
C ALA A 11 -3.80 -13.12 -11.49
N PHE A 12 -3.34 -13.15 -10.23
CA PHE A 12 -1.98 -12.76 -9.85
C PHE A 12 -1.52 -13.54 -8.61
N ASP A 13 -0.30 -14.06 -8.67
CA ASP A 13 0.33 -14.73 -7.53
C ASP A 13 1.12 -13.72 -6.68
N TYR A 14 0.58 -13.36 -5.53
CA TYR A 14 1.21 -12.45 -4.56
C TYR A 14 2.34 -13.08 -3.74
N ASN A 15 2.52 -14.41 -3.81
CA ASN A 15 3.61 -15.13 -3.13
C ASN A 15 4.92 -15.13 -3.94
N ARG A 16 4.94 -14.49 -5.09
CA ARG A 16 6.16 -14.36 -5.90
C ARG A 16 7.29 -13.76 -5.09
N ALA A 17 8.42 -14.45 -5.04
CA ALA A 17 9.64 -13.94 -4.41
C ALA A 17 10.37 -12.91 -5.29
N GLU A 18 10.17 -12.99 -6.62
CA GLU A 18 10.87 -12.15 -7.60
C GLU A 18 9.95 -11.08 -8.19
N PRO A 19 10.48 -9.90 -8.51
CA PRO A 19 9.74 -8.89 -9.26
C PRO A 19 9.31 -9.41 -10.63
N CYS A 20 8.28 -8.80 -11.21
CA CYS A 20 7.92 -9.05 -12.61
C CYS A 20 7.33 -7.79 -13.26
N ILE A 21 7.41 -7.75 -14.59
CA ILE A 21 6.74 -6.70 -15.36
C ILE A 21 5.27 -7.07 -15.46
N VAL A 22 4.43 -6.14 -15.02
CA VAL A 22 2.97 -6.26 -15.14
C VAL A 22 2.49 -5.66 -16.46
N ARG A 23 3.06 -4.52 -16.82
CA ARG A 23 2.78 -3.85 -18.09
C ARG A 23 3.98 -3.01 -18.51
N GLU A 24 4.29 -3.01 -19.80
CA GLU A 24 5.39 -2.24 -20.36
C GLU A 24 5.03 -1.66 -21.73
N THR A 25 5.56 -0.48 -22.01
CA THR A 25 5.58 0.21 -23.30
C THR A 25 7.00 0.69 -23.62
N ASP A 26 7.20 1.36 -24.75
CA ASP A 26 8.48 2.01 -25.05
C ASP A 26 8.85 3.11 -24.05
N HIS A 27 7.87 3.68 -23.36
CA HIS A 27 8.02 4.91 -22.59
C HIS A 27 7.91 4.73 -21.08
N TRP A 28 7.22 3.69 -20.61
CA TRP A 28 7.02 3.42 -19.19
C TRP A 28 6.82 1.93 -18.92
N ALA A 29 7.01 1.54 -17.66
CA ALA A 29 6.72 0.20 -17.19
C ALA A 29 6.07 0.23 -15.81
N VAL A 30 5.09 -0.65 -15.58
CA VAL A 30 4.55 -0.97 -14.26
C VAL A 30 5.08 -2.34 -13.86
N VAL A 31 5.74 -2.36 -12.72
CA VAL A 31 6.46 -3.53 -12.19
C VAL A 31 5.85 -3.93 -10.86
N TYR A 32 5.67 -5.22 -10.64
CA TYR A 32 5.36 -5.76 -9.31
C TYR A 32 6.63 -5.86 -8.47
N LYS A 33 6.59 -5.33 -7.27
CA LYS A 33 7.62 -5.46 -6.23
C LYS A 33 7.18 -6.48 -5.18
N PRO A 34 7.92 -7.55 -4.93
CA PRO A 34 7.65 -8.46 -3.80
C PRO A 34 7.96 -7.79 -2.46
N PRO A 35 7.53 -8.39 -1.32
CA PRO A 35 7.95 -7.94 0.01
C PRO A 35 9.46 -8.14 0.20
N HIS A 36 10.03 -7.56 1.24
CA HIS A 36 11.43 -7.65 1.65
C HIS A 36 12.45 -7.15 0.62
N LEU A 37 12.00 -6.50 -0.46
CA LEU A 37 12.84 -5.88 -1.47
C LEU A 37 12.76 -4.36 -1.36
N PRO A 38 13.86 -3.62 -1.07
CA PRO A 38 13.88 -2.17 -1.15
C PRO A 38 13.53 -1.69 -2.57
N THR A 39 12.71 -0.65 -2.68
CA THR A 39 12.34 -0.12 -4.01
C THR A 39 13.52 0.55 -4.70
N ALA A 40 14.28 1.37 -3.98
CA ALA A 40 15.38 2.17 -4.52
C ALA A 40 16.65 2.02 -3.68
N PRO A 41 17.84 2.10 -4.31
CA PRO A 41 19.11 2.06 -3.60
C PRO A 41 19.30 3.34 -2.76
N LEU A 42 19.99 3.21 -1.63
CA LEU A 42 20.52 4.32 -0.83
C LEU A 42 21.88 4.75 -1.36
N ARG A 43 22.66 3.80 -1.88
CA ARG A 43 24.00 3.99 -2.46
C ARG A 43 24.07 3.36 -3.85
N ALA A 44 24.93 3.86 -4.70
CA ALA A 44 25.06 3.41 -6.09
C ALA A 44 25.53 1.95 -6.25
N ASP A 45 26.15 1.37 -5.21
CA ASP A 45 26.63 -0.01 -5.20
C ASP A 45 25.60 -1.04 -4.70
N GLU A 46 24.41 -0.60 -4.27
CA GLU A 46 23.35 -1.50 -3.81
C GLU A 46 22.66 -2.19 -4.98
N ARG A 47 22.78 -3.52 -5.01
CA ARG A 47 22.23 -4.36 -6.08
C ARG A 47 20.91 -5.05 -5.71
N ASN A 48 20.61 -5.22 -4.42
CA ASN A 48 19.37 -5.85 -3.96
C ASN A 48 18.26 -4.82 -3.85
N THR A 49 17.82 -4.27 -4.98
CA THR A 49 16.72 -3.30 -5.05
C THR A 49 15.88 -3.52 -6.32
N LEU A 50 14.63 -3.06 -6.30
CA LEU A 50 13.76 -3.11 -7.47
C LEU A 50 14.33 -2.32 -8.66
N VAL A 51 14.95 -1.16 -8.39
CA VAL A 51 15.60 -0.35 -9.42
C VAL A 51 16.74 -1.14 -10.10
N TYR A 52 17.58 -1.82 -9.32
CA TYR A 52 18.65 -2.63 -9.88
C TYR A 52 18.11 -3.78 -10.73
N TRP A 53 17.10 -4.49 -10.21
CA TRP A 53 16.42 -5.56 -10.95
C TRP A 53 15.84 -5.06 -12.27
N PHE A 54 15.13 -3.93 -12.25
CA PHE A 54 14.51 -3.32 -13.43
C PHE A 54 15.52 -2.96 -14.52
N LEU A 55 16.74 -2.57 -14.15
CA LEU A 55 17.79 -2.18 -15.10
C LEU A 55 18.62 -3.37 -15.62
N HIS A 56 18.79 -4.44 -14.84
CA HIS A 56 19.84 -5.43 -15.09
C HIS A 56 19.37 -6.88 -15.23
N SER A 57 18.09 -7.19 -14.96
CA SER A 57 17.58 -8.56 -15.10
C SER A 57 17.62 -9.01 -16.57
N ASP A 58 18.23 -10.16 -16.83
CA ASP A 58 18.30 -10.78 -18.17
C ASP A 58 16.90 -11.08 -18.72
N GLU A 59 15.97 -11.51 -17.86
CA GLU A 59 14.58 -11.77 -18.23
C GLU A 59 13.90 -10.50 -18.75
N VAL A 60 14.14 -9.41 -18.08
CA VAL A 60 13.66 -8.08 -18.41
C VAL A 60 14.25 -7.60 -19.75
N GLN A 61 15.54 -7.81 -19.98
CA GLN A 61 16.20 -7.42 -21.23
C GLN A 61 15.75 -8.29 -22.41
N LYS A 62 15.60 -9.61 -22.21
CA LYS A 62 15.09 -10.52 -23.23
C LYS A 62 13.65 -10.17 -23.63
N GLN A 63 12.76 -9.94 -22.68
CA GLN A 63 11.39 -9.52 -22.93
C GLN A 63 11.34 -8.22 -23.73
N SER A 64 12.14 -7.22 -23.35
CA SER A 64 12.18 -5.96 -24.08
C SER A 64 12.64 -6.14 -25.53
N ALA A 65 13.66 -6.98 -25.76
CA ALA A 65 14.16 -7.29 -27.10
C ALA A 65 13.13 -8.07 -27.95
N GLU A 66 12.40 -9.03 -27.34
CA GLU A 66 11.38 -9.83 -28.02
C GLU A 66 10.20 -8.96 -28.53
N TYR A 67 9.82 -7.94 -27.73
CA TYR A 67 8.76 -7.00 -28.12
C TYR A 67 9.29 -5.77 -28.88
N GLY A 68 10.57 -5.73 -29.26
CA GLY A 68 11.20 -4.59 -29.95
C GLY A 68 11.25 -3.31 -29.14
N LEU A 69 11.18 -3.41 -27.80
CA LEU A 69 11.19 -2.28 -26.89
C LEU A 69 12.60 -1.72 -26.73
N ARG A 70 12.69 -0.42 -26.42
CA ARG A 70 14.00 0.24 -26.20
C ARG A 70 14.72 -0.33 -24.99
N SER A 71 16.05 -0.42 -25.08
CA SER A 71 16.93 -0.74 -23.97
C SER A 71 16.67 0.15 -22.76
N ARG A 72 16.69 -0.43 -21.56
CA ARG A 72 16.47 0.27 -20.29
C ARG A 72 17.76 0.88 -19.74
N GLU A 73 18.60 1.43 -20.59
CA GLU A 73 19.77 2.13 -20.11
C GLU A 73 19.38 3.26 -19.16
N ALA A 74 20.17 3.42 -18.08
CA ALA A 74 19.92 4.38 -17.00
C ALA A 74 20.11 5.84 -17.45
N GLN A 75 19.38 6.27 -18.47
CA GLN A 75 19.43 7.63 -19.02
C GLN A 75 18.46 8.59 -18.32
N VAL A 76 17.48 8.05 -17.57
CA VAL A 76 16.50 8.87 -16.86
C VAL A 76 17.06 9.30 -15.52
N ARG A 77 17.27 10.59 -15.33
CA ARG A 77 17.85 11.12 -14.09
C ARG A 77 16.92 10.99 -12.87
N GLY A 78 15.59 10.92 -13.07
CA GLY A 78 14.63 10.81 -12.00
C GLY A 78 14.77 11.92 -10.94
N LYS A 79 14.27 11.69 -9.75
CA LYS A 79 14.49 12.56 -8.59
C LYS A 79 15.96 12.50 -8.11
N LYS A 80 16.57 11.33 -8.23
CA LYS A 80 17.99 11.07 -8.03
C LYS A 80 18.47 10.19 -9.18
N ALA A 81 19.68 10.44 -9.70
CA ALA A 81 20.23 9.68 -10.82
C ALA A 81 20.24 8.16 -10.58
N ILE A 82 20.47 7.72 -9.33
CA ILE A 82 20.47 6.30 -8.94
C ILE A 82 19.06 5.66 -8.90
N GLU A 83 17.98 6.43 -9.05
CA GLU A 83 16.60 5.93 -9.03
C GLU A 83 16.06 5.60 -10.44
N ALA A 84 16.79 5.92 -11.51
CA ALA A 84 16.60 5.45 -12.89
C ALA A 84 15.14 5.52 -13.40
N GLY A 85 14.49 6.66 -13.30
CA GLY A 85 13.13 6.86 -13.80
C GLY A 85 12.01 6.38 -12.88
N LEU A 86 12.33 5.95 -11.66
CA LEU A 86 11.36 5.57 -10.63
C LEU A 86 10.45 6.75 -10.26
N LEU A 87 9.12 6.60 -10.40
CA LEU A 87 8.15 7.66 -10.11
C LEU A 87 7.77 7.73 -8.62
N HIS A 88 7.69 6.59 -7.96
CA HIS A 88 7.33 6.50 -6.54
C HIS A 88 7.92 5.24 -5.90
N ARG A 89 7.87 5.18 -4.58
CA ARG A 89 8.44 4.08 -3.80
C ARG A 89 7.37 3.40 -2.98
N LEU A 90 7.53 2.10 -2.77
CA LEU A 90 6.89 1.33 -1.71
C LEU A 90 7.92 1.08 -0.59
N ASP A 91 7.44 0.89 0.62
CA ASP A 91 8.28 0.42 1.73
C ASP A 91 8.86 -0.97 1.41
N THR A 92 9.94 -1.34 2.07
CA THR A 92 10.62 -2.63 1.83
C THR A 92 9.66 -3.81 1.92
N ASP A 93 8.80 -3.83 2.93
CA ASP A 93 7.88 -4.94 3.20
C ASP A 93 6.53 -4.81 2.46
N THR A 94 6.20 -3.63 1.93
CA THR A 94 5.02 -3.43 1.10
C THR A 94 5.22 -4.07 -0.27
N ARG A 95 4.26 -4.87 -0.71
CA ARG A 95 4.26 -5.49 -2.05
C ARG A 95 3.29 -4.79 -3.01
N GLY A 96 3.52 -4.90 -4.32
CA GLY A 96 2.61 -4.37 -5.33
C GLY A 96 3.24 -3.51 -6.42
N LEU A 97 2.42 -2.69 -7.06
CA LEU A 97 2.74 -1.97 -8.29
C LEU A 97 3.65 -0.77 -8.07
N VAL A 98 4.67 -0.65 -8.92
CA VAL A 98 5.60 0.48 -8.98
C VAL A 98 5.75 0.94 -10.42
N LEU A 99 5.74 2.26 -10.67
CA LEU A 99 5.85 2.87 -12.00
C LEU A 99 7.27 3.37 -12.26
N PHE A 100 7.79 3.02 -13.43
CA PHE A 100 9.03 3.53 -13.99
C PHE A 100 8.77 4.26 -15.32
N ALA A 101 9.40 5.40 -15.52
CA ALA A 101 9.55 6.01 -16.83
C ALA A 101 10.84 5.50 -17.49
N LYS A 102 10.80 5.27 -18.80
CA LYS A 102 11.92 4.76 -19.60
C LYS A 102 12.65 5.86 -20.36
N ASP A 103 12.09 7.07 -20.38
CA ASP A 103 12.74 8.27 -20.93
C ASP A 103 12.46 9.51 -20.07
N GLN A 104 13.32 10.52 -20.20
CA GLN A 104 13.26 11.72 -19.35
C GLN A 104 12.01 12.55 -19.58
N LYS A 105 11.51 12.65 -20.82
CA LYS A 105 10.31 13.42 -21.14
C LYS A 105 9.08 12.85 -20.45
N VAL A 106 8.93 11.53 -20.47
CA VAL A 106 7.84 10.82 -19.79
C VAL A 106 7.98 10.91 -18.27
N TYR A 107 9.21 10.82 -17.75
CA TYR A 107 9.47 11.04 -16.33
C TYR A 107 9.00 12.42 -15.88
N ASP A 108 9.43 13.47 -16.56
CA ASP A 108 9.10 14.87 -16.21
C ASP A 108 7.58 15.11 -16.29
N PHE A 109 6.92 14.56 -17.31
CA PHE A 109 5.47 14.61 -17.44
C PHE A 109 4.78 13.92 -16.25
N LEU A 110 5.12 12.67 -15.96
CA LEU A 110 4.48 11.90 -14.90
C LEU A 110 4.79 12.45 -13.50
N ALA A 111 6.01 12.95 -13.27
CA ALA A 111 6.39 13.59 -12.01
C ALA A 111 5.57 14.86 -11.75
N ALA A 112 5.34 15.70 -12.77
CA ALA A 112 4.48 16.86 -12.67
C ALA A 112 3.02 16.47 -12.37
N ARG A 113 2.50 15.40 -12.97
CA ARG A 113 1.15 14.86 -12.71
C ARG A 113 1.02 14.29 -11.29
N GLN A 114 2.05 13.62 -10.81
CA GLN A 114 2.10 13.14 -9.44
C GLN A 114 2.09 14.29 -8.43
N GLU A 115 2.87 15.34 -8.64
CA GLU A 115 2.87 16.52 -7.77
C GLU A 115 1.51 17.25 -7.81
N ALA A 116 0.82 17.23 -8.94
CA ALA A 116 -0.55 17.74 -9.07
C ALA A 116 -1.62 16.83 -8.44
N GLY A 117 -1.24 15.65 -7.89
CA GLY A 117 -2.18 14.69 -7.29
C GLY A 117 -3.03 13.91 -8.31
N GLN A 118 -2.58 13.85 -9.56
CA GLN A 118 -3.28 13.16 -10.66
C GLN A 118 -2.86 11.69 -10.80
N MET A 119 -1.89 11.22 -10.01
CA MET A 119 -1.52 9.81 -9.92
C MET A 119 -2.23 9.19 -8.72
N ILE A 120 -3.14 8.26 -8.98
CA ILE A 120 -3.94 7.59 -7.97
C ILE A 120 -3.36 6.21 -7.69
N LYS A 121 -3.17 5.90 -6.42
CA LYS A 121 -2.68 4.61 -5.93
C LYS A 121 -3.73 3.99 -5.04
N THR A 122 -4.09 2.73 -5.29
CA THR A 122 -4.99 1.99 -4.42
C THR A 122 -4.23 0.86 -3.75
N TYR A 123 -4.38 0.79 -2.44
CA TYR A 123 -3.80 -0.23 -1.59
C TYR A 123 -4.89 -1.13 -1.03
N CYS A 124 -4.62 -2.42 -0.95
CA CYS A 124 -5.38 -3.37 -0.18
C CYS A 124 -4.61 -3.69 1.09
N ALA A 125 -5.25 -3.66 2.24
CA ALA A 125 -4.66 -3.97 3.54
C ALA A 125 -5.54 -4.97 4.29
N PHE A 126 -4.92 -5.96 4.94
CA PHE A 126 -5.62 -6.77 5.94
C PHE A 126 -5.30 -6.19 7.32
N VAL A 127 -6.34 -5.95 8.09
CA VAL A 127 -6.24 -5.31 9.41
C VAL A 127 -6.94 -6.14 10.48
N GLU A 128 -6.47 -6.01 11.70
CA GLU A 128 -7.12 -6.54 12.89
C GLU A 128 -7.55 -5.38 13.79
N PRO A 129 -8.80 -5.31 14.25
CA PRO A 129 -9.23 -4.28 15.18
C PRO A 129 -8.70 -4.58 16.59
N ASN A 130 -7.48 -4.20 16.85
CA ASN A 130 -6.76 -4.44 18.12
C ASN A 130 -6.35 -3.11 18.75
N GLY A 131 -7.24 -2.34 19.31
CA GLY A 131 -6.89 -1.14 20.10
C GLY A 131 -5.93 -0.16 19.37
N ALA A 132 -5.98 1.10 19.68
CA ALA A 132 -5.05 2.06 19.12
C ALA A 132 -3.64 1.81 19.67
N PRO A 133 -2.57 1.84 18.84
CA PRO A 133 -1.21 1.90 19.36
C PRO A 133 -1.08 3.16 20.23
N GLU A 134 -0.28 3.09 21.31
CA GLU A 134 0.13 4.31 22.02
C GLU A 134 0.88 5.24 21.07
N ILE A 135 0.15 6.13 20.45
CA ILE A 135 0.72 7.27 19.77
C ILE A 135 0.63 8.41 20.79
N ASP A 136 1.76 8.75 21.37
CA ASP A 136 1.94 9.83 22.33
C ASP A 136 1.39 11.13 21.70
N ASP A 137 0.50 11.84 22.38
CA ASP A 137 -0.13 13.13 22.05
C ASP A 137 -1.59 13.11 21.53
N GLY A 138 -2.46 12.33 22.16
CA GLY A 138 -3.91 12.56 22.00
C GLY A 138 -4.40 12.48 20.57
N TYR A 139 -4.07 11.41 19.90
CA TYR A 139 -4.64 11.08 18.60
C TYR A 139 -6.09 10.69 18.79
N ASP A 140 -6.95 11.61 18.46
CA ASP A 140 -8.32 11.29 18.13
C ASP A 140 -8.56 11.74 16.69
N PHE A 141 -8.58 10.78 15.76
CA PHE A 141 -9.46 10.96 14.63
C PHE A 141 -10.85 10.86 15.23
N ASP A 142 -11.34 11.98 15.79
CA ASP A 142 -12.66 12.07 16.36
C ASP A 142 -13.68 12.07 15.21
N THR A 143 -13.87 10.90 14.67
CA THR A 143 -14.99 10.66 13.79
C THR A 143 -15.80 9.55 14.44
N THR A 144 -17.09 9.81 14.63
CA THR A 144 -18.09 8.83 15.06
C THR A 144 -17.97 7.54 14.21
N GLU A 145 -17.49 7.68 12.98
CA GLU A 145 -17.26 6.64 11.99
C GLU A 145 -16.10 5.70 12.36
N LEU A 146 -15.02 6.23 12.95
CA LEU A 146 -13.89 5.40 13.38
C LEU A 146 -14.13 4.69 14.71
N SER A 147 -14.95 5.26 15.61
CA SER A 147 -15.41 4.52 16.79
C SER A 147 -16.26 3.32 16.40
N MET A 148 -17.02 3.41 15.31
CA MET A 148 -17.78 2.27 14.76
C MET A 148 -16.87 1.19 14.15
N LEU A 149 -15.73 1.56 13.55
CA LEU A 149 -14.72 0.60 13.09
C LEU A 149 -14.06 -0.15 14.27
N LYS A 150 -13.90 0.51 15.41
CA LYS A 150 -13.43 -0.13 16.65
C LYS A 150 -14.48 -1.10 17.24
N GLU A 151 -15.75 -0.86 17.00
CA GLU A 151 -16.86 -1.74 17.41
C GLU A 151 -17.02 -2.98 16.52
N LEU A 152 -16.37 -3.01 15.34
CA LEU A 152 -16.38 -4.16 14.41
C LEU A 152 -15.87 -5.46 15.05
N SER A 153 -15.04 -5.39 16.08
CA SER A 153 -14.58 -6.57 16.81
C SER A 153 -15.66 -7.28 17.61
N ALA A 154 -16.79 -6.61 17.89
CA ALA A 154 -17.82 -7.10 18.79
C ALA A 154 -19.13 -7.49 18.11
N ALA A 155 -19.34 -7.17 16.81
CA ALA A 155 -20.67 -7.31 16.22
C ALA A 155 -20.64 -7.91 14.80
N GLN A 156 -21.14 -9.13 14.67
CA GLN A 156 -21.33 -9.82 13.40
C GLN A 156 -22.44 -9.18 12.56
N GLY A 157 -22.19 -8.97 11.26
CA GLY A 157 -23.21 -8.68 10.23
C GLY A 157 -23.79 -7.26 10.21
N ILE A 158 -24.52 -6.83 11.23
CA ILE A 158 -25.25 -5.53 11.26
C ILE A 158 -24.30 -4.32 11.18
N VAL A 159 -23.10 -4.44 11.74
CA VAL A 159 -22.11 -3.37 11.74
C VAL A 159 -21.50 -3.19 10.35
N GLN A 160 -21.35 -4.26 9.58
CA GLN A 160 -20.83 -4.19 8.21
C GLN A 160 -21.71 -3.32 7.30
N GLU A 161 -23.04 -3.51 7.34
CA GLU A 161 -23.96 -2.71 6.54
C GLU A 161 -23.94 -1.22 6.93
N ARG A 162 -23.86 -0.93 8.23
CA ARG A 162 -23.80 0.45 8.75
C ARG A 162 -22.52 1.16 8.33
N ILE A 163 -21.36 0.46 8.33
CA ILE A 163 -20.08 1.03 7.91
C ILE A 163 -20.05 1.19 6.40
N ALA A 164 -20.51 0.19 5.64
CA ALA A 164 -20.60 0.26 4.20
C ALA A 164 -21.44 1.46 3.71
N ALA A 165 -22.48 1.82 4.47
CA ALA A 165 -23.31 2.99 4.19
C ALA A 165 -22.61 4.34 4.41
N GLN A 166 -21.47 4.37 5.13
CA GLN A 166 -20.70 5.58 5.42
C GLN A 166 -19.43 5.73 4.56
N LEU A 167 -19.14 4.75 3.71
CA LEU A 167 -18.02 4.85 2.80
C LEU A 167 -18.28 5.87 1.68
N PRO A 168 -17.26 6.58 1.20
CA PRO A 168 -15.85 6.46 1.59
C PRO A 168 -15.52 7.24 2.88
N LEU A 169 -14.64 6.67 3.74
CA LEU A 169 -14.11 7.34 4.92
C LEU A 169 -12.78 8.03 4.59
N THR A 170 -12.56 9.21 5.14
CA THR A 170 -11.38 10.01 4.86
C THR A 170 -10.54 10.22 6.12
N LEU A 171 -9.27 9.77 6.07
CA LEU A 171 -8.25 10.05 7.07
C LEU A 171 -7.32 11.13 6.54
N GLU A 172 -7.28 12.29 7.17
CA GLU A 172 -6.46 13.41 6.74
C GLU A 172 -5.58 13.93 7.87
N SER A 173 -4.29 14.06 7.61
CA SER A 173 -3.33 14.58 8.58
C SER A 173 -2.09 15.17 7.91
N GLN A 174 -1.30 15.91 8.68
CA GLN A 174 0.13 16.07 8.44
C GLN A 174 0.86 14.86 9.01
N PHE A 175 2.18 14.77 8.78
CA PHE A 175 3.00 13.71 9.36
C PHE A 175 4.26 14.29 10.03
N ARG A 176 4.68 13.66 11.12
CA ARG A 176 5.98 13.88 11.76
C ARG A 176 6.75 12.58 11.92
N ASN A 177 8.06 12.66 11.95
CA ASN A 177 8.88 11.53 12.37
C ASN A 177 8.61 11.20 13.84
N PHE A 178 8.60 9.91 14.17
CA PHE A 178 8.24 9.40 15.47
C PHE A 178 9.05 8.16 15.87
N GLY A 179 9.23 7.97 17.19
CA GLY A 179 9.90 6.82 17.76
C GLY A 179 11.43 6.81 17.63
N PRO A 180 12.10 5.80 18.19
CA PRO A 180 13.56 5.67 18.17
C PRO A 180 14.12 5.66 16.75
N GLY A 181 15.14 6.49 16.49
CA GLY A 181 15.76 6.60 15.17
C GLY A 181 14.85 7.13 14.06
N ALA A 182 13.72 7.78 14.40
CA ALA A 182 12.75 8.29 13.45
C ALA A 182 12.26 7.24 12.43
N LYS A 183 12.20 5.97 12.84
CA LYS A 183 11.80 4.86 11.96
C LYS A 183 10.32 4.89 11.62
N ARG A 184 9.48 5.39 12.51
CA ARG A 184 8.02 5.54 12.31
C ARG A 184 7.67 6.96 11.91
N VAL A 185 6.44 7.15 11.47
CA VAL A 185 5.79 8.47 11.34
C VAL A 185 4.50 8.44 12.14
N ALA A 186 4.14 9.60 12.67
CA ALA A 186 2.87 9.79 13.35
C ALA A 186 2.06 10.82 12.57
N PRO A 187 0.77 10.57 12.31
CA PRO A 187 -0.11 11.56 11.75
C PRO A 187 -0.22 12.73 12.75
N VAL A 188 -0.51 13.94 12.30
CA VAL A 188 -0.66 15.18 13.09
C VAL A 188 -1.94 15.86 12.63
N VAL A 189 -2.97 15.85 13.48
CA VAL A 189 -4.28 16.44 13.21
C VAL A 189 -4.39 17.86 13.76
N SER A 190 -5.39 18.60 13.32
CA SER A 190 -5.70 19.91 13.86
C SER A 190 -5.94 19.82 15.37
N GLY A 191 -5.38 20.77 16.13
CA GLY A 191 -5.42 20.75 17.60
C GLY A 191 -4.19 20.10 18.26
N SER A 192 -3.41 19.29 17.53
CA SER A 192 -2.13 18.76 18.04
C SER A 192 -1.10 19.89 18.20
N ARG A 193 -0.26 19.83 19.26
CA ARG A 193 0.88 20.75 19.46
C ARG A 193 1.89 20.76 18.30
N HIS A 194 1.90 19.72 17.48
CA HIS A 194 2.79 19.58 16.34
C HIS A 194 2.17 20.03 15.02
N TYR A 195 0.89 20.41 15.02
CA TYR A 195 0.20 20.86 13.82
C TYR A 195 0.77 22.18 13.31
N LYS A 196 1.07 22.24 12.02
CA LYS A 196 1.56 23.46 11.36
C LYS A 196 0.47 24.02 10.46
N LYS A 197 0.10 25.28 10.64
CA LYS A 197 -0.96 25.94 9.87
C LYS A 197 -0.76 25.85 8.35
N ASP A 198 0.49 25.95 7.89
CA ASP A 198 0.85 25.87 6.47
C ASP A 198 1.46 24.49 6.09
N GLY A 199 1.30 23.50 6.96
CA GLY A 199 1.79 22.13 6.71
C GLY A 199 0.95 21.42 5.67
N ARG A 200 1.63 20.60 4.82
CA ARG A 200 0.94 19.81 3.80
C ARG A 200 0.10 18.72 4.45
N LEU A 201 -1.17 18.65 4.04
CA LEU A 201 -2.09 17.56 4.40
C LEU A 201 -1.93 16.38 3.42
N TYR A 202 -2.06 15.18 3.97
CA TYR A 202 -2.06 13.92 3.24
C TYR A 202 -3.33 13.15 3.57
N THR A 203 -4.00 12.68 2.54
CA THR A 203 -5.32 12.08 2.63
C THR A 203 -5.23 10.60 2.25
N THR A 204 -5.78 9.74 3.10
CA THR A 204 -6.06 8.32 2.81
C THR A 204 -7.57 8.15 2.81
N VAL A 205 -8.12 7.67 1.69
CA VAL A 205 -9.57 7.42 1.55
C VAL A 205 -9.79 5.92 1.62
N ILE A 206 -10.52 5.45 2.61
CA ILE A 206 -10.99 4.06 2.70
C ILE A 206 -12.23 3.95 1.81
N GLU A 207 -12.12 3.18 0.71
CA GLU A 207 -13.17 3.05 -0.29
C GLU A 207 -14.05 1.83 -0.08
N THR A 208 -13.46 0.73 0.40
CA THR A 208 -14.19 -0.52 0.67
C THR A 208 -13.73 -1.18 1.96
N ILE A 209 -14.62 -1.91 2.58
CA ILE A 209 -14.39 -2.74 3.76
C ILE A 209 -15.07 -4.08 3.54
N ASP A 210 -14.29 -5.16 3.56
CA ASP A 210 -14.80 -6.52 3.49
C ASP A 210 -14.43 -7.27 4.77
N ILE A 211 -15.41 -7.89 5.41
CA ILE A 211 -15.18 -8.79 6.54
C ILE A 211 -15.05 -10.20 5.98
N LEU A 212 -13.86 -10.77 6.15
CA LEU A 212 -13.57 -12.11 5.69
C LEU A 212 -13.84 -13.13 6.81
N PRO A 213 -14.36 -14.32 6.48
CA PRO A 213 -14.48 -15.38 7.46
C PRO A 213 -13.09 -15.70 8.03
N SER A 214 -13.02 -15.94 9.34
CA SER A 214 -11.77 -16.44 9.95
C SER A 214 -11.32 -17.68 9.20
N PRO A 215 -10.03 -17.86 8.94
CA PRO A 215 -9.49 -19.06 8.36
C PRO A 215 -9.59 -20.20 9.38
N ILE A 216 -10.77 -20.75 9.59
CA ILE A 216 -10.94 -22.05 10.21
C ILE A 216 -10.60 -23.03 9.11
N ASP A 217 -9.45 -23.70 9.25
CA ASP A 217 -9.06 -24.77 8.32
C ASP A 217 -10.23 -25.75 8.19
N GLY A 218 -10.74 -25.90 6.95
CA GLY A 218 -11.98 -26.60 6.63
C GLY A 218 -11.96 -28.11 6.91
N ASN A 219 -11.18 -28.59 7.86
CA ASN A 219 -11.06 -30.01 8.20
C ASN A 219 -11.25 -30.33 9.69
N ASP A 220 -11.43 -29.33 10.55
CA ASP A 220 -11.76 -29.59 11.94
C ASP A 220 -13.26 -29.42 12.17
N THR A 221 -13.95 -30.54 12.36
CA THR A 221 -15.27 -30.57 12.99
C THR A 221 -15.12 -30.00 14.40
N VAL A 222 -15.38 -28.70 14.51
CA VAL A 222 -15.41 -28.02 15.82
C VAL A 222 -16.56 -28.65 16.60
N PRO A 223 -16.35 -29.23 17.80
CA PRO A 223 -17.44 -29.73 18.63
C PRO A 223 -18.36 -28.56 18.96
N GLU A 224 -19.68 -28.72 18.83
CA GLU A 224 -20.74 -27.73 19.13
C GLU A 224 -20.68 -27.11 20.54
N THR A 225 -19.72 -27.48 21.36
CA THR A 225 -19.53 -27.05 22.75
C THR A 225 -18.40 -26.05 22.99
N VAL A 226 -17.74 -25.52 21.93
CA VAL A 226 -16.71 -24.49 22.12
C VAL A 226 -17.40 -23.14 22.30
N CYS A 227 -17.30 -22.60 23.52
CA CYS A 227 -17.81 -21.29 23.90
C CYS A 227 -17.44 -20.22 22.85
N GLU A 228 -18.40 -19.37 22.48
CA GLU A 228 -18.28 -18.22 21.55
C GLU A 228 -17.10 -17.28 21.85
N SER A 229 -16.45 -17.42 23.01
CA SER A 229 -15.33 -16.60 23.47
C SER A 229 -13.95 -16.96 22.89
N LEU A 230 -13.81 -18.02 22.06
CA LEU A 230 -12.54 -18.49 21.53
C LEU A 230 -12.42 -18.40 20.00
N SER A 231 -13.41 -17.83 19.29
CA SER A 231 -13.27 -17.59 17.86
C SER A 231 -12.24 -16.48 17.62
N PRO A 232 -11.25 -16.69 16.72
CA PRO A 232 -10.33 -15.63 16.39
C PRO A 232 -11.09 -14.44 15.80
N PRO A 233 -10.61 -13.19 16.01
CA PRO A 233 -11.28 -12.01 15.52
C PRO A 233 -11.41 -12.08 13.98
N PRO A 234 -12.49 -11.50 13.40
CA PRO A 234 -12.68 -11.48 11.96
C PRO A 234 -11.52 -10.73 11.30
N LEU A 235 -11.04 -11.25 10.18
CA LEU A 235 -10.07 -10.58 9.35
C LEU A 235 -10.78 -9.54 8.47
N ILE A 236 -10.32 -8.31 8.50
CA ILE A 236 -10.90 -7.22 7.73
C ILE A 236 -9.98 -6.86 6.58
N ARG A 237 -10.51 -6.82 5.36
CA ARG A 237 -9.82 -6.33 4.18
C ARG A 237 -10.32 -4.92 3.85
N LEU A 238 -9.38 -3.97 3.73
CA LEU A 238 -9.66 -2.57 3.38
C LEU A 238 -9.04 -2.24 2.03
N CYS A 239 -9.75 -1.45 1.19
CA CYS A 239 -9.13 -0.77 0.06
C CYS A 239 -8.99 0.73 0.36
N CYS A 240 -7.76 1.22 0.28
CA CYS A 240 -7.39 2.60 0.56
C CYS A 240 -6.86 3.29 -0.68
N ARG A 241 -7.34 4.49 -0.99
CA ARG A 241 -6.90 5.30 -2.12
C ARG A 241 -6.10 6.53 -1.67
N LEU A 242 -5.00 6.81 -2.39
CA LEU A 242 -4.18 8.00 -2.22
C LEU A 242 -3.97 8.70 -3.56
N SER A 243 -3.97 10.03 -3.56
CA SER A 243 -3.49 10.86 -4.69
C SER A 243 -2.05 11.34 -4.48
N ARG A 244 -1.64 11.50 -3.23
CA ARG A 244 -0.28 11.85 -2.81
C ARG A 244 0.17 10.91 -1.72
N GLY A 245 1.46 10.55 -1.71
CA GLY A 245 2.01 9.62 -0.74
C GLY A 245 3.02 10.29 0.20
N TYR A 246 2.95 9.93 1.47
CA TYR A 246 3.97 10.15 2.48
C TYR A 246 4.54 8.81 2.95
N ARG A 247 5.76 8.82 3.52
CA ARG A 247 6.36 7.60 4.08
C ARG A 247 5.41 6.94 5.07
N HIS A 248 5.15 5.65 4.94
CA HIS A 248 4.28 4.84 5.80
C HIS A 248 2.84 5.39 5.96
N GLN A 249 2.33 6.21 5.06
CA GLN A 249 1.05 6.92 5.23
C GLN A 249 -0.11 5.99 5.58
N VAL A 250 -0.38 4.97 4.75
CA VAL A 250 -1.49 4.01 4.99
C VAL A 250 -1.31 3.30 6.32
N ARG A 251 -0.10 2.81 6.60
CA ARG A 251 0.24 2.11 7.84
C ARG A 251 -0.02 2.96 9.07
N ALA A 252 0.47 4.20 9.07
CA ALA A 252 0.31 5.13 10.20
C ALA A 252 -1.12 5.62 10.36
N HIS A 253 -1.84 5.90 9.26
CA HIS A 253 -3.25 6.29 9.32
C HIS A 253 -4.13 5.17 9.87
N LEU A 254 -4.00 3.94 9.34
CA LEU A 254 -4.80 2.81 9.79
C LEU A 254 -4.49 2.45 11.25
N ALA A 255 -3.21 2.42 11.63
CA ALA A 255 -2.83 2.16 13.03
C ALA A 255 -3.41 3.23 13.97
N ALA A 256 -3.32 4.52 13.62
CA ALA A 256 -3.90 5.60 14.41
C ALA A 256 -5.43 5.52 14.49
N ALA A 257 -6.07 4.96 13.48
CA ALA A 257 -7.51 4.68 13.46
C ALA A 257 -7.91 3.44 14.28
N GLY A 258 -6.95 2.74 14.93
CA GLY A 258 -7.22 1.50 15.67
C GLY A 258 -7.35 0.25 14.79
N LEU A 259 -6.87 0.34 13.56
CA LEU A 259 -6.90 -0.72 12.54
C LEU A 259 -5.47 -1.05 12.06
N PRO A 260 -4.56 -1.50 12.95
CA PRO A 260 -3.20 -1.85 12.55
C PRO A 260 -3.21 -2.93 11.47
N ILE A 261 -2.28 -2.82 10.53
CA ILE A 261 -2.15 -3.81 9.45
C ILE A 261 -1.49 -5.07 10.02
N VAL A 262 -2.04 -6.22 9.67
CA VAL A 262 -1.50 -7.53 10.06
C VAL A 262 -0.06 -7.66 9.59
N GLY A 263 0.81 -8.14 10.46
CA GLY A 263 2.23 -8.33 10.18
C GLY A 263 3.04 -7.02 10.08
N ASP A 264 2.50 -5.87 10.56
CA ASP A 264 3.25 -4.61 10.57
C ASP A 264 4.23 -4.56 11.74
N PRO A 265 5.57 -4.63 11.51
CA PRO A 265 6.55 -4.68 12.60
C PRO A 265 6.75 -3.32 13.30
N LEU A 266 6.21 -2.23 12.73
CA LEU A 266 6.42 -0.87 13.25
C LEU A 266 5.19 -0.29 13.95
N TYR A 267 3.99 -0.71 13.53
CA TYR A 267 2.73 -0.12 13.97
C TYR A 267 1.80 -1.13 14.65
N ALA A 268 2.29 -2.34 14.95
CA ALA A 268 1.56 -3.30 15.78
C ALA A 268 1.24 -2.72 17.16
N PRO A 269 0.13 -3.14 17.83
CA PRO A 269 -0.20 -2.74 19.18
C PRO A 269 0.93 -3.06 20.15
N GLN A 270 1.18 -2.17 21.12
CA GLN A 270 2.17 -2.43 22.17
C GLN A 270 1.68 -3.54 23.09
N GLY A 271 2.58 -4.47 23.44
CA GLY A 271 2.27 -5.59 24.32
C GLY A 271 1.76 -6.85 23.62
N ALA A 272 1.56 -6.83 22.30
CA ALA A 272 1.46 -8.06 21.54
C ALA A 272 2.82 -8.78 21.66
N GLU A 273 2.85 -9.94 22.29
CA GLU A 273 4.04 -10.81 22.26
C GLU A 273 4.37 -11.07 20.78
N ALA A 274 5.60 -10.79 20.39
CA ALA A 274 6.05 -11.12 19.04
C ALA A 274 5.81 -12.63 18.84
N PRO A 275 5.05 -13.04 17.81
CA PRO A 275 4.87 -14.47 17.58
C PRO A 275 6.24 -15.12 17.36
N PRO A 276 6.40 -16.41 17.68
CA PRO A 276 7.62 -17.16 17.39
C PRO A 276 8.06 -16.91 15.94
N GLU A 277 9.37 -16.86 15.67
CA GLU A 277 9.89 -16.56 14.31
C GLU A 277 9.22 -17.37 13.19
N ALA A 278 8.83 -18.61 13.48
CA ALA A 278 8.12 -19.49 12.53
C ALA A 278 6.67 -19.07 12.25
N ALA A 279 6.08 -18.15 13.00
CA ALA A 279 4.71 -17.67 12.88
C ALA A 279 4.63 -16.18 12.48
N GLN A 280 5.75 -15.55 12.11
CA GLN A 280 5.76 -14.15 11.69
C GLN A 280 5.14 -14.02 10.30
N VAL A 281 3.91 -13.49 10.27
CA VAL A 281 3.25 -13.11 9.03
C VAL A 281 3.90 -11.82 8.51
N SER A 282 4.24 -11.78 7.23
CA SER A 282 4.77 -10.57 6.59
C SER A 282 3.72 -9.45 6.54
N LEU A 283 4.14 -8.20 6.34
CA LEU A 283 3.24 -7.04 6.24
C LEU A 283 2.17 -7.26 5.17
N GLN A 284 0.90 -7.28 5.57
CA GLN A 284 -0.24 -7.52 4.69
C GLN A 284 -0.75 -6.22 4.05
N LEU A 285 0.14 -5.53 3.31
CA LEU A 285 -0.14 -4.30 2.57
C LEU A 285 0.26 -4.44 1.09
N TYR A 286 -0.69 -4.24 0.19
CA TYR A 286 -0.60 -4.50 -1.23
C TYR A 286 -0.95 -3.26 -2.04
N ALA A 287 -0.04 -2.73 -2.86
CA ALA A 287 -0.34 -1.69 -3.85
C ALA A 287 -0.97 -2.36 -5.09
N VAL A 288 -2.30 -2.45 -5.11
CA VAL A 288 -3.06 -3.26 -6.08
C VAL A 288 -3.48 -2.51 -7.33
N SER A 289 -3.54 -1.18 -7.29
CA SER A 289 -3.91 -0.39 -8.47
C SER A 289 -3.11 0.89 -8.56
N LEU A 290 -2.79 1.25 -9.80
CA LEU A 290 -2.10 2.47 -10.15
C LEU A 290 -2.79 3.12 -11.35
N ALA A 291 -3.25 4.36 -11.19
CA ALA A 291 -3.84 5.14 -12.27
C ALA A 291 -3.07 6.44 -12.47
N PHE A 292 -2.77 6.77 -13.71
CA PHE A 292 -1.99 7.96 -14.09
C PHE A 292 -2.39 8.45 -15.48
N PRO A 293 -2.24 9.77 -15.79
CA PRO A 293 -2.48 10.29 -17.12
C PRO A 293 -1.55 9.65 -18.15
N ASP A 294 -2.10 9.28 -19.30
CA ASP A 294 -1.33 8.69 -20.39
C ASP A 294 -0.32 9.71 -20.95
N PRO A 295 0.99 9.41 -20.96
CA PRO A 295 1.99 10.33 -21.50
C PRO A 295 1.84 10.61 -23.00
N GLU A 296 1.25 9.67 -23.76
CA GLU A 296 1.01 9.80 -25.20
C GLU A 296 -0.32 10.49 -25.50
N ASN A 297 -1.30 10.33 -24.61
CA ASN A 297 -2.62 10.98 -24.75
C ASN A 297 -3.11 11.52 -23.40
N PRO A 298 -2.67 12.73 -22.99
CA PRO A 298 -2.99 13.31 -21.67
C PRO A 298 -4.47 13.51 -21.35
N GLN A 299 -5.37 13.33 -22.31
CA GLN A 299 -6.83 13.34 -22.13
C GLN A 299 -7.38 12.00 -21.64
N GLN A 300 -6.53 10.98 -21.57
CA GLN A 300 -6.86 9.63 -21.09
C GLN A 300 -6.07 9.31 -19.81
N ASN A 301 -6.60 8.40 -19.02
CA ASN A 301 -5.87 7.79 -17.91
C ASN A 301 -5.61 6.33 -18.22
N ILE A 302 -4.43 5.88 -17.87
CA ILE A 302 -4.07 4.47 -17.79
C ILE A 302 -4.35 4.00 -16.36
N ARG A 303 -4.99 2.86 -16.21
CA ARG A 303 -5.18 2.21 -14.92
C ARG A 303 -4.73 0.75 -15.02
N VAL A 304 -3.72 0.40 -14.24
CA VAL A 304 -3.22 -0.99 -14.10
C VAL A 304 -3.73 -1.53 -12.78
N VAL A 305 -4.37 -2.71 -12.82
CA VAL A 305 -5.03 -3.30 -11.66
C VAL A 305 -4.63 -4.76 -11.51
N LEU A 306 -4.15 -5.12 -10.33
CA LEU A 306 -4.02 -6.50 -9.88
C LEU A 306 -5.33 -6.94 -9.21
N PRO A 307 -5.71 -8.21 -9.25
CA PRO A 307 -6.85 -8.71 -8.48
C PRO A 307 -6.63 -8.45 -6.98
N LEU A 308 -7.72 -8.24 -6.24
CA LEU A 308 -7.59 -8.13 -4.78
C LEU A 308 -7.14 -9.46 -4.19
N PRO A 309 -6.22 -9.47 -3.22
CA PRO A 309 -5.85 -10.69 -2.53
C PRO A 309 -7.05 -11.23 -1.74
N ASP A 310 -7.37 -12.50 -1.94
CA ASP A 310 -8.50 -13.17 -1.28
C ASP A 310 -8.19 -13.57 0.16
N ARG A 311 -6.91 -13.72 0.46
CA ARG A 311 -6.38 -14.14 1.77
C ARG A 311 -5.03 -13.46 2.04
N MET A 312 -4.61 -13.52 3.29
CA MET A 312 -3.24 -13.13 3.65
C MET A 312 -2.23 -14.04 2.94
N ASN A 313 -1.11 -13.45 2.55
CA ASN A 313 -0.01 -14.16 1.92
C ASN A 313 1.19 -14.15 2.88
N PRO A 314 1.93 -15.27 2.99
CA PRO A 314 3.10 -15.37 3.89
C PRO A 314 4.19 -14.37 3.59
#